data_a3a3f4bcc7817737b16c298194e4d309
#
_entry.id   a3a3f4bcc7817737b16c298194e4d309
#
_cell.length_a   1.000
_cell.length_b   1.000
_cell.length_c   1.000
_cell.angle_alpha   90.00
_cell.angle_beta   90.00
_cell.angle_gamma   90.00
#
_symmetry.space_group_name_H-M   'P 1'
#
loop_
_entity.id
_entity.type
_entity.pdbx_description
1 polymer ?
#
loop_
_entity_poly.entity_id
_entity_poly.type
_entity_poly.pdbx_seq_one_letter_code
_entity_poly.pdbx_strand_id
1 'polypeptide(L)'
;MTNDVQLRDVIETDIPIFFEQQLDPEATQMAAFPSREKDAFMAHWNKIMADDSVLVKTILLNGSVVGNIVCFEQLGEREVGYWLGKEYWGRGIASQALAEFLESIETRPLYAHVAKHNIASRRVLEKCGFTISGEDKFFSQILGEDVEEYILVLNSP
;
A
#
# COMPACT_ATOMS: atom_id res chain seq x y z
N MET A 1 -24.51 -7.52 -3.81
CA MET A 1 -23.66 -7.10 -4.94
C MET A 1 -22.20 -7.44 -4.67
N THR A 2 -21.56 -8.05 -5.64
CA THR A 2 -20.15 -8.35 -5.55
C THR A 2 -19.34 -7.12 -5.97
N ASN A 3 -18.23 -6.91 -5.28
CA ASN A 3 -17.26 -5.89 -5.68
C ASN A 3 -16.44 -6.45 -6.86
N ASP A 4 -16.39 -5.75 -7.96
CA ASP A 4 -15.51 -6.08 -9.07
C ASP A 4 -14.20 -5.32 -8.91
N VAL A 5 -13.23 -5.97 -8.28
CA VAL A 5 -11.91 -5.40 -8.03
C VAL A 5 -10.96 -5.83 -9.14
N GLN A 6 -10.33 -4.87 -9.80
CA GLN A 6 -9.38 -5.12 -10.88
C GLN A 6 -8.13 -4.28 -10.67
N LEU A 7 -7.01 -4.76 -11.23
CA LEU A 7 -5.76 -4.02 -11.26
C LEU A 7 -5.42 -3.72 -12.73
N ARG A 8 -4.91 -2.51 -12.96
CA ARG A 8 -4.36 -2.16 -14.27
C ARG A 8 -3.14 -1.27 -14.09
N ASP A 9 -2.40 -1.08 -15.16
CA ASP A 9 -1.25 -0.18 -15.11
C ASP A 9 -1.69 1.23 -14.76
N VAL A 10 -0.84 1.94 -14.03
CA VAL A 10 -1.09 3.33 -13.66
C VAL A 10 -0.94 4.22 -14.89
N ILE A 11 -1.87 5.16 -15.05
CA ILE A 11 -1.82 6.17 -16.10
C ILE A 11 -1.76 7.56 -15.45
N GLU A 12 -1.34 8.56 -16.22
CA GLU A 12 -1.11 9.90 -15.68
C GLU A 12 -2.32 10.48 -14.95
N THR A 13 -3.53 10.22 -15.43
CA THR A 13 -4.76 10.76 -14.84
C THR A 13 -5.10 10.12 -13.50
N ASP A 14 -4.47 9.01 -13.13
CA ASP A 14 -4.67 8.37 -11.83
C ASP A 14 -3.95 9.13 -10.72
N ILE A 15 -2.79 9.72 -11.03
CA ILE A 15 -1.90 10.31 -10.03
C ILE A 15 -2.57 11.45 -9.23
N PRO A 16 -3.32 12.37 -9.85
CA PRO A 16 -4.06 13.37 -9.08
C PRO A 16 -5.09 12.76 -8.12
N ILE A 17 -5.69 11.64 -8.49
CA ILE A 17 -6.64 10.94 -7.63
C ILE A 17 -5.90 10.35 -6.42
N PHE A 18 -4.74 9.72 -6.65
CA PHE A 18 -3.90 9.21 -5.56
C PHE A 18 -3.47 10.32 -4.62
N PHE A 19 -3.14 11.49 -5.18
CA PHE A 19 -2.77 12.66 -4.37
C PHE A 19 -3.90 13.05 -3.43
N GLU A 20 -5.13 13.17 -3.93
CA GLU A 20 -6.29 13.52 -3.10
C GLU A 20 -6.53 12.49 -2.01
N GLN A 21 -6.35 11.21 -2.33
CA GLN A 21 -6.57 10.13 -1.38
C GLN A 21 -5.62 10.18 -0.19
N GLN A 22 -4.37 10.61 -0.41
CA GLN A 22 -3.37 10.65 0.69
C GLN A 22 -3.51 11.92 1.55
N LEU A 23 -4.38 12.84 1.19
CA LEU A 23 -4.62 14.03 2.01
C LEU A 23 -5.53 13.78 3.21
N ASP A 24 -6.24 12.65 3.24
CA ASP A 24 -7.15 12.33 4.34
C ASP A 24 -6.41 12.20 5.67
N PRO A 25 -6.73 13.04 6.69
CA PRO A 25 -6.01 12.99 7.96
C PRO A 25 -6.12 11.66 8.70
N GLU A 26 -7.27 11.00 8.59
CA GLU A 26 -7.45 9.70 9.23
C GLU A 26 -6.58 8.63 8.59
N ALA A 27 -6.43 8.70 7.25
CA ALA A 27 -5.56 7.79 6.53
C ALA A 27 -4.09 8.00 6.89
N THR A 28 -3.64 9.26 6.98
CA THR A 28 -2.24 9.55 7.35
C THR A 28 -1.94 9.14 8.79
N GLN A 29 -2.88 9.31 9.71
CA GLN A 29 -2.70 8.85 11.09
C GLN A 29 -2.63 7.33 11.17
N MET A 30 -3.48 6.64 10.41
CA MET A 30 -3.49 5.17 10.39
C MET A 30 -2.19 4.62 9.82
N ALA A 31 -1.68 5.23 8.76
CA ALA A 31 -0.41 4.84 8.15
C ALA A 31 0.80 5.33 8.95
N ALA A 32 0.59 6.29 9.85
CA ALA A 32 1.63 6.95 10.65
C ALA A 32 2.65 7.73 9.80
N PHE A 33 2.24 8.17 8.61
CA PHE A 33 3.06 8.97 7.72
C PHE A 33 2.34 10.26 7.35
N PRO A 34 3.08 11.40 7.23
CA PRO A 34 2.46 12.64 6.77
C PRO A 34 2.13 12.56 5.28
N SER A 35 1.12 13.32 4.87
CA SER A 35 0.83 13.49 3.46
C SER A 35 1.96 14.29 2.80
N ARG A 36 2.18 14.04 1.51
CA ARG A 36 3.12 14.83 0.71
C ARG A 36 2.38 16.01 0.08
N GLU A 37 3.08 17.14 -0.03
CA GLU A 37 2.58 18.27 -0.81
C GLU A 37 2.55 17.88 -2.29
N LYS A 38 1.77 18.62 -3.08
CA LYS A 38 1.51 18.28 -4.48
C LYS A 38 2.78 18.09 -5.31
N ASP A 39 3.71 19.05 -5.25
CA ASP A 39 4.92 18.96 -6.06
C ASP A 39 5.81 17.78 -5.67
N ALA A 40 5.94 17.54 -4.36
CA ALA A 40 6.71 16.40 -3.85
C ALA A 40 6.04 15.07 -4.22
N PHE A 41 4.71 15.02 -4.17
CA PHE A 41 3.96 13.84 -4.55
C PHE A 41 4.13 13.51 -6.03
N MET A 42 3.99 14.52 -6.89
CA MET A 42 4.14 14.33 -8.34
C MET A 42 5.56 13.90 -8.70
N ALA A 43 6.58 14.49 -8.06
CA ALA A 43 7.97 14.10 -8.28
C ALA A 43 8.22 12.65 -7.84
N HIS A 44 7.66 12.24 -6.72
CA HIS A 44 7.77 10.87 -6.20
C HIS A 44 7.16 9.87 -7.18
N TRP A 45 5.95 10.17 -7.69
CA TRP A 45 5.28 9.26 -8.62
C TRP A 45 5.97 9.21 -9.98
N ASN A 46 6.52 10.34 -10.46
CA ASN A 46 7.30 10.34 -11.69
C ASN A 46 8.54 9.44 -11.56
N LYS A 47 9.17 9.47 -10.38
CA LYS A 47 10.33 8.61 -10.10
C LYS A 47 9.93 7.13 -10.06
N ILE A 48 8.82 6.81 -9.41
CA ILE A 48 8.30 5.44 -9.35
C ILE A 48 7.98 4.92 -10.75
N MET A 49 7.30 5.73 -11.54
CA MET A 49 6.88 5.33 -12.89
C MET A 49 8.05 5.12 -13.84
N ALA A 50 9.17 5.79 -13.59
CA ALA A 50 10.38 5.66 -14.40
C ALA A 50 11.30 4.51 -13.94
N ASP A 51 11.03 3.91 -12.79
CA ASP A 51 11.87 2.87 -12.21
C ASP A 51 11.34 1.48 -12.57
N ASP A 52 12.04 0.77 -13.45
CA ASP A 52 11.62 -0.55 -13.92
C ASP A 52 11.61 -1.61 -12.83
N SER A 53 12.29 -1.37 -11.69
CA SER A 53 12.31 -2.32 -10.57
C SER A 53 11.06 -2.22 -9.70
N VAL A 54 10.27 -1.16 -9.86
CA VAL A 54 9.05 -0.93 -9.08
C VAL A 54 7.84 -1.43 -9.88
N LEU A 55 7.07 -2.33 -9.27
CA LEU A 55 5.79 -2.74 -9.82
C LEU A 55 4.69 -1.89 -9.17
N VAL A 56 3.84 -1.31 -9.99
CA VAL A 56 2.77 -0.46 -9.48
C VAL A 56 1.51 -0.68 -10.30
N LYS A 57 0.37 -0.74 -9.61
CA LYS A 57 -0.93 -0.92 -10.26
C LYS A 57 -1.94 0.03 -9.63
N THR A 58 -2.90 0.45 -10.45
CA THR A 58 -4.08 1.16 -9.99
C THR A 58 -5.12 0.14 -9.59
N ILE A 59 -5.74 0.34 -8.43
CA ILE A 59 -6.84 -0.51 -7.97
C ILE A 59 -8.15 0.10 -8.45
N LEU A 60 -8.94 -0.70 -9.14
CA LEU A 60 -10.27 -0.29 -9.63
C LEU A 60 -11.35 -1.05 -8.88
N LEU A 61 -12.43 -0.36 -8.57
CA LEU A 61 -13.66 -0.96 -8.06
C LEU A 61 -14.79 -0.59 -9.04
N ASN A 62 -15.30 -1.59 -9.73
CA ASN A 62 -16.37 -1.40 -10.72
C ASN A 62 -16.00 -0.30 -11.72
N GLY A 63 -14.74 -0.26 -12.13
CA GLY A 63 -14.21 0.69 -13.10
C GLY A 63 -13.75 2.04 -12.56
N SER A 64 -13.95 2.30 -11.26
CA SER A 64 -13.52 3.55 -10.63
C SER A 64 -12.19 3.39 -9.91
N VAL A 65 -11.33 4.41 -10.00
CA VAL A 65 -10.03 4.41 -9.31
C VAL A 65 -10.25 4.57 -7.81
N VAL A 66 -9.84 3.58 -7.02
CA VAL A 66 -10.03 3.60 -5.57
C VAL A 66 -8.72 3.58 -4.78
N GLY A 67 -7.59 3.30 -5.44
CA GLY A 67 -6.30 3.28 -4.76
C GLY A 67 -5.19 2.78 -5.65
N ASN A 68 -4.06 2.46 -5.02
CA ASN A 68 -2.89 1.92 -5.70
C ASN A 68 -2.23 0.85 -4.87
N ILE A 69 -1.42 0.01 -5.53
CA ILE A 69 -0.66 -1.06 -4.87
C ILE A 69 0.71 -1.13 -5.53
N VAL A 70 1.74 -1.29 -4.72
CA VAL A 70 3.14 -1.21 -5.17
C VAL A 70 3.97 -2.36 -4.62
N CYS A 71 5.02 -2.71 -5.38
CA CYS A 71 6.06 -3.63 -4.92
C CYS A 71 7.39 -2.99 -5.30
N PHE A 72 8.27 -2.83 -4.33
CA PHE A 72 9.54 -2.12 -4.51
C PHE A 72 10.64 -2.78 -3.66
N GLU A 73 11.89 -2.47 -3.98
CA GLU A 73 13.03 -2.95 -3.21
C GLU A 73 13.50 -1.88 -2.24
N GLN A 74 13.71 -2.27 -1.00
CA GLN A 74 14.25 -1.39 0.03
C GLN A 74 15.21 -2.18 0.91
N LEU A 75 16.44 -1.70 1.04
CA LEU A 75 17.48 -2.33 1.86
C LEU A 75 17.67 -3.82 1.53
N GLY A 76 17.60 -4.16 0.24
CA GLY A 76 17.80 -5.53 -0.24
C GLY A 76 16.60 -6.45 -0.12
N GLU A 77 15.46 -5.94 0.32
CA GLU A 77 14.23 -6.72 0.48
C GLU A 77 13.13 -6.18 -0.42
N ARG A 78 12.32 -7.09 -0.97
CA ARG A 78 11.16 -6.71 -1.77
C ARG A 78 9.97 -6.50 -0.83
N GLU A 79 9.39 -5.32 -0.90
CA GLU A 79 8.25 -4.95 -0.05
C GLU A 79 7.02 -4.65 -0.87
N VAL A 80 5.85 -4.91 -0.29
CA VAL A 80 4.57 -4.56 -0.89
C VAL A 80 3.88 -3.53 0.01
N GLY A 81 3.14 -2.63 -0.63
CA GLY A 81 2.34 -1.64 0.08
C GLY A 81 1.15 -1.24 -0.77
N TYR A 82 0.14 -0.67 -0.13
CA TYR A 82 -1.04 -0.19 -0.84
C TYR A 82 -1.62 1.03 -0.13
N TRP A 83 -2.38 1.81 -0.88
CA TRP A 83 -3.14 2.93 -0.34
C TRP A 83 -4.53 2.90 -0.96
N LEU A 84 -5.55 2.95 -0.12
CA LEU A 84 -6.95 2.89 -0.53
C LEU A 84 -7.66 4.14 -0.02
N GLY A 85 -8.47 4.75 -0.86
CA GLY A 85 -9.28 5.89 -0.42
C GLY A 85 -10.16 5.50 0.77
N LYS A 86 -10.27 6.40 1.74
CA LYS A 86 -10.95 6.13 3.01
C LYS A 86 -12.37 5.61 2.84
N GLU A 87 -13.13 6.16 1.88
CA GLU A 87 -14.50 5.76 1.63
C GLU A 87 -14.64 4.29 1.19
N TYR A 88 -13.53 3.67 0.83
CA TYR A 88 -13.52 2.28 0.37
C TYR A 88 -13.04 1.28 1.41
N TRP A 89 -12.70 1.76 2.62
CA TRP A 89 -12.23 0.88 3.68
C TRP A 89 -13.34 -0.05 4.20
N GLY A 90 -12.94 -1.22 4.72
CA GLY A 90 -13.87 -2.14 5.36
C GLY A 90 -14.77 -2.92 4.42
N ARG A 91 -14.43 -2.96 3.13
CA ARG A 91 -15.25 -3.59 2.10
C ARG A 91 -14.55 -4.79 1.44
N GLY A 92 -13.40 -5.20 1.94
CA GLY A 92 -12.64 -6.33 1.40
C GLY A 92 -11.87 -6.03 0.12
N ILE A 93 -11.84 -4.78 -0.32
CA ILE A 93 -11.20 -4.38 -1.58
C ILE A 93 -9.69 -4.58 -1.51
N ALA A 94 -9.06 -4.15 -0.42
CA ALA A 94 -7.61 -4.27 -0.25
C ALA A 94 -7.16 -5.73 -0.27
N SER A 95 -7.90 -6.64 0.38
CA SER A 95 -7.59 -8.06 0.37
C SER A 95 -7.66 -8.67 -1.02
N GLN A 96 -8.70 -8.31 -1.78
CA GLN A 96 -8.85 -8.79 -3.16
C GLN A 96 -7.74 -8.25 -4.06
N ALA A 97 -7.43 -6.97 -3.93
CA ALA A 97 -6.38 -6.34 -4.73
C ALA A 97 -5.01 -6.95 -4.42
N LEU A 98 -4.71 -7.15 -3.16
CA LEU A 98 -3.42 -7.73 -2.75
C LEU A 98 -3.31 -9.17 -3.24
N ALA A 99 -4.35 -9.98 -3.09
CA ALA A 99 -4.35 -11.37 -3.57
C ALA A 99 -4.08 -11.44 -5.07
N GLU A 100 -4.73 -10.59 -5.86
CA GLU A 100 -4.50 -10.54 -7.31
C GLU A 100 -3.09 -10.07 -7.65
N PHE A 101 -2.60 -9.06 -6.94
CA PHE A 101 -1.26 -8.51 -7.16
C PHE A 101 -0.18 -9.56 -6.88
N LEU A 102 -0.34 -10.33 -5.81
CA LEU A 102 0.61 -11.37 -5.44
C LEU A 102 0.73 -12.48 -6.49
N GLU A 103 -0.36 -12.75 -7.20
CA GLU A 103 -0.33 -13.75 -8.28
C GLU A 103 0.59 -13.34 -9.42
N SER A 104 0.80 -12.05 -9.63
CA SER A 104 1.67 -11.54 -10.69
C SER A 104 3.13 -11.41 -10.28
N ILE A 105 3.45 -11.65 -9.02
CA ILE A 105 4.81 -11.49 -8.48
C ILE A 105 5.35 -12.86 -8.11
N GLU A 106 6.41 -13.29 -8.78
CA GLU A 106 7.06 -14.58 -8.51
C GLU A 106 8.10 -14.51 -7.40
N THR A 107 8.67 -13.33 -7.17
CA THR A 107 9.72 -13.13 -6.16
C THR A 107 9.23 -13.46 -4.76
N ARG A 108 10.03 -14.23 -4.03
CA ARG A 108 9.81 -14.54 -2.60
C ARG A 108 11.17 -14.53 -1.90
N PRO A 109 11.25 -14.15 -0.63
CA PRO A 109 10.14 -13.67 0.19
C PRO A 109 9.72 -12.25 -0.17
N LEU A 110 8.48 -11.90 0.16
CA LEU A 110 7.96 -10.54 0.10
C LEU A 110 7.71 -10.06 1.53
N TYR A 111 7.96 -8.79 1.78
CA TYR A 111 7.80 -8.20 3.09
C TYR A 111 6.77 -7.07 3.07
N ALA A 112 6.19 -6.79 4.22
CA ALA A 112 5.32 -5.64 4.39
C ALA A 112 5.51 -5.10 5.80
N HIS A 113 5.46 -3.79 5.94
CA HIS A 113 5.56 -3.10 7.22
C HIS A 113 4.21 -2.49 7.53
N VAL A 114 3.74 -2.64 8.77
CA VAL A 114 2.46 -2.08 9.17
C VAL A 114 2.54 -1.60 10.62
N ALA A 115 2.07 -0.36 10.86
CA ALA A 115 1.99 0.18 12.21
C ALA A 115 1.10 -0.74 13.06
N LYS A 116 1.51 -1.01 14.31
CA LYS A 116 0.77 -1.93 15.18
C LYS A 116 -0.67 -1.50 15.41
N HIS A 117 -0.94 -0.19 15.42
CA HIS A 117 -2.30 0.31 15.60
C HIS A 117 -3.17 0.14 14.36
N ASN A 118 -2.57 -0.13 13.20
CA ASN A 118 -3.31 -0.34 11.95
C ASN A 118 -3.74 -1.81 11.80
N ILE A 119 -4.69 -2.21 12.63
CA ILE A 119 -5.15 -3.59 12.72
C ILE A 119 -5.77 -4.06 11.41
N ALA A 120 -6.50 -3.19 10.72
CA ALA A 120 -7.15 -3.54 9.47
C ALA A 120 -6.12 -3.94 8.40
N SER A 121 -5.03 -3.18 8.27
CA SER A 121 -3.98 -3.49 7.31
C SER A 121 -3.27 -4.81 7.65
N ARG A 122 -2.99 -5.04 8.94
CA ARG A 122 -2.40 -6.30 9.36
C ARG A 122 -3.28 -7.49 8.97
N ARG A 123 -4.60 -7.37 9.18
CA ARG A 123 -5.55 -8.42 8.82
C ARG A 123 -5.59 -8.69 7.32
N VAL A 124 -5.48 -7.65 6.51
CA VAL A 124 -5.41 -7.79 5.05
C VAL A 124 -4.19 -8.63 4.67
N LEU A 125 -3.04 -8.30 5.24
CA LEU A 125 -1.79 -9.03 4.96
C LEU A 125 -1.88 -10.48 5.43
N GLU A 126 -2.36 -10.71 6.65
CA GLU A 126 -2.50 -12.07 7.19
C GLU A 126 -3.47 -12.92 6.36
N LYS A 127 -4.55 -12.32 5.91
CA LYS A 127 -5.53 -13.00 5.06
C LYS A 127 -4.91 -13.45 3.74
N CYS A 128 -3.90 -12.73 3.25
CA CYS A 128 -3.19 -13.07 2.03
C CYS A 128 -1.97 -13.97 2.26
N GLY A 129 -1.80 -14.50 3.47
CA GLY A 129 -0.76 -15.48 3.76
C GLY A 129 0.50 -14.94 4.43
N PHE A 130 0.56 -13.65 4.69
CA PHE A 130 1.69 -13.07 5.40
C PHE A 130 1.65 -13.45 6.88
N THR A 131 2.84 -13.64 7.48
CA THR A 131 2.97 -13.92 8.91
C THR A 131 3.92 -12.91 9.53
N ILE A 132 3.73 -12.62 10.81
CA ILE A 132 4.61 -11.69 11.53
C ILE A 132 6.00 -12.33 11.67
N SER A 133 7.04 -11.63 11.21
CA SER A 133 8.41 -12.11 11.28
C SER A 133 9.26 -11.26 12.22
N GLY A 134 8.81 -10.07 12.57
CA GLY A 134 9.58 -9.19 13.41
C GLY A 134 8.83 -7.92 13.77
N GLU A 135 9.52 -7.03 14.44
CA GLU A 135 9.01 -5.74 14.87
C GLU A 135 10.07 -4.67 14.66
N ASP A 136 9.63 -3.45 14.46
CA ASP A 136 10.50 -2.30 14.31
C ASP A 136 9.85 -1.09 14.95
N LYS A 137 10.58 0.02 14.98
CA LYS A 137 10.08 1.26 15.57
C LYS A 137 10.64 2.43 14.77
N PHE A 138 9.80 3.43 14.51
CA PHE A 138 10.23 4.64 13.83
C PHE A 138 9.53 5.85 14.44
N PHE A 139 10.15 7.03 14.31
CA PHE A 139 9.52 8.26 14.77
C PHE A 139 8.52 8.75 13.73
N SER A 140 7.27 8.93 14.13
CA SER A 140 6.22 9.44 13.24
C SER A 140 6.05 10.94 13.45
N GLN A 141 6.30 11.72 12.41
CA GLN A 141 6.11 13.18 12.46
C GLN A 141 4.64 13.55 12.63
N ILE A 142 3.73 12.76 12.03
CA ILE A 142 2.30 13.05 12.11
C ILE A 142 1.73 12.79 13.50
N LEU A 143 2.25 11.78 14.22
CA LEU A 143 1.80 11.45 15.56
C LEU A 143 2.66 12.10 16.65
N GLY A 144 3.84 12.61 16.29
CA GLY A 144 4.75 13.25 17.22
C GLY A 144 5.40 12.31 18.23
N GLU A 145 5.44 11.02 17.93
CA GLU A 145 5.97 10.00 18.84
C GLU A 145 6.54 8.82 18.07
N ASP A 146 7.24 7.95 18.79
CA ASP A 146 7.72 6.69 18.22
C ASP A 146 6.52 5.77 17.95
N VAL A 147 6.53 5.12 16.79
CA VAL A 147 5.49 4.17 16.39
C VAL A 147 6.13 2.81 16.24
N GLU A 148 5.54 1.82 16.89
CA GLU A 148 5.94 0.43 16.71
C GLU A 148 5.23 -0.14 15.49
N GLU A 149 5.95 -0.96 14.70
CA GLU A 149 5.35 -1.63 13.57
C GLU A 149 5.71 -3.11 13.55
N TYR A 150 4.85 -3.90 12.91
CA TYR A 150 5.15 -5.29 12.60
C TYR A 150 5.80 -5.36 11.23
N ILE A 151 6.73 -6.30 11.11
CA ILE A 151 7.30 -6.69 9.82
C ILE A 151 6.68 -8.07 9.51
N LEU A 152 6.01 -8.17 8.37
CA LEU A 152 5.38 -9.41 7.96
C LEU A 152 6.08 -9.97 6.72
N VAL A 153 6.02 -11.28 6.56
CA VAL A 153 6.71 -11.95 5.46
C VAL A 153 5.80 -12.97 4.79
N LEU A 154 5.92 -13.05 3.46
CA LEU A 154 5.30 -14.09 2.65
C LEU A 154 6.42 -14.88 2.00
N ASN A 155 6.64 -16.13 2.46
CA ASN A 155 7.79 -16.96 2.05
C ASN A 155 7.54 -17.83 0.82
N SER A 156 6.29 -18.18 0.55
CA SER A 156 5.97 -19.07 -0.58
C SER A 156 4.78 -18.53 -1.37
N PRO A 157 4.71 -18.90 -2.65
CA PRO A 157 3.59 -18.49 -3.50
C PRO A 157 2.24 -18.98 -3.00
#